data_a6340bf5b52c9d4422591ffbcd819ba4
#
_entry.id   a6340bf5b52c9d4422591ffbcd819ba4
#
_cell.length_a   1.000
_cell.length_b   1.000
_cell.length_c   1.000
_cell.angle_alpha   90.00
_cell.angle_beta   90.00
_cell.angle_gamma   90.00
#
_symmetry.space_group_name_H-M   'P 1'
#
loop_
_entity.id
_entity.type
_entity.pdbx_description
1 polymer ?
#
loop_
_entity_poly.entity_id
_entity_poly.type
_entity_poly.pdbx_seq_one_letter_code
_entity_poly.pdbx_strand_id
1 'polypeptide(L)'
;MRYAVTAVSGQLGQEIARKLIERTDHASVIGLARTPGNAPELGIEVRPGDYDQPDALRTSLAGVDALVLVSGMALPEDRIGQHRNVIEAAKAAGVAKIVYTSIQGPEVGTAFSPVVQSNRQTEADIRASGLDWAIGRNGIYIEPDVEYIDSYRAKGEIANSAGDGKCGYTTRSELAHAYAALL
;
A
#
# COMPACT_ATOMS: atom_id res chain seq x y z
N MET A 1 -16.00 12.43 -6.58
CA MET A 1 -14.92 11.49 -6.91
C MET A 1 -15.03 10.29 -5.98
N ARG A 2 -14.78 9.09 -6.49
CA ARG A 2 -14.76 7.86 -5.70
C ARG A 2 -13.33 7.35 -5.61
N TYR A 3 -12.89 7.09 -4.41
CA TYR A 3 -11.54 6.67 -4.08
C TYR A 3 -11.53 5.21 -3.66
N ALA A 4 -10.60 4.41 -4.13
CA ALA A 4 -10.42 3.06 -3.65
C ALA A 4 -9.08 2.91 -2.92
N VAL A 5 -9.07 2.11 -1.86
CA VAL A 5 -7.86 1.72 -1.14
C VAL A 5 -7.78 0.21 -1.12
N THR A 6 -6.72 -0.36 -1.65
CA THR A 6 -6.49 -1.80 -1.58
C THR A 6 -5.97 -2.22 -0.20
N ALA A 7 -6.07 -3.50 0.09
CA ALA A 7 -5.59 -4.12 1.34
C ALA A 7 -6.08 -3.41 2.62
N VAL A 8 -7.35 -2.98 2.65
CA VAL A 8 -7.94 -2.29 3.83
C VAL A 8 -8.06 -3.18 5.06
N SER A 9 -7.89 -4.49 4.94
CA SER A 9 -7.74 -5.38 6.10
C SER A 9 -6.35 -5.32 6.74
N GLY A 10 -5.36 -4.68 6.09
CA GLY A 10 -4.02 -4.45 6.61
C GLY A 10 -3.90 -3.12 7.35
N GLN A 11 -2.89 -2.99 8.20
CA GLN A 11 -2.72 -1.81 9.07
C GLN A 11 -2.57 -0.49 8.30
N LEU A 12 -1.73 -0.43 7.25
CA LEU A 12 -1.58 0.80 6.46
C LEU A 12 -2.82 1.11 5.63
N GLY A 13 -3.40 0.09 4.98
CA GLY A 13 -4.58 0.28 4.12
C GLY A 13 -5.79 0.83 4.89
N GLN A 14 -6.06 0.31 6.10
CA GLN A 14 -7.14 0.83 6.94
C GLN A 14 -6.88 2.27 7.40
N GLU A 15 -5.64 2.62 7.76
CA GLU A 15 -5.31 4.00 8.15
C GLU A 15 -5.47 4.98 6.98
N ILE A 16 -5.06 4.60 5.77
CA ILE A 16 -5.28 5.41 4.57
C ILE A 16 -6.78 5.61 4.33
N ALA A 17 -7.58 4.55 4.44
CA ALA A 17 -9.03 4.65 4.29
C ALA A 17 -9.65 5.59 5.34
N ARG A 18 -9.23 5.51 6.62
CA ARG A 18 -9.66 6.45 7.68
C ARG A 18 -9.35 7.90 7.33
N LYS A 19 -8.10 8.16 6.88
CA LYS A 19 -7.68 9.52 6.50
C LYS A 19 -8.39 10.06 5.26
N LEU A 20 -8.79 9.20 4.34
CA LEU A 20 -9.62 9.58 3.21
C LEU A 20 -11.05 9.93 3.65
N ILE A 21 -11.65 9.14 4.54
CA ILE A 21 -12.97 9.41 5.12
C ILE A 21 -12.98 10.78 5.83
N GLU A 22 -11.93 11.07 6.63
CA GLU A 22 -11.78 12.36 7.31
C GLU A 22 -11.70 13.57 6.35
N ARG A 23 -11.15 13.36 5.15
CA ARG A 23 -10.95 14.42 4.13
C ARG A 23 -12.12 14.55 3.15
N THR A 24 -12.93 13.50 3.03
CA THR A 24 -14.05 13.42 2.10
C THR A 24 -15.34 13.02 2.86
N ASP A 25 -15.83 11.82 2.62
CA ASP A 25 -16.96 11.22 3.32
C ASP A 25 -16.91 9.68 3.11
N HIS A 26 -17.73 8.94 3.88
CA HIS A 26 -17.80 7.48 3.79
C HIS A 26 -18.30 6.97 2.43
N ALA A 27 -19.20 7.70 1.77
CA ALA A 27 -19.76 7.29 0.48
C ALA A 27 -18.77 7.41 -0.67
N SER A 28 -17.76 8.26 -0.50
CA SER A 28 -16.70 8.50 -1.48
C SER A 28 -15.56 7.48 -1.41
N VAL A 29 -15.47 6.68 -0.35
CA VAL A 29 -14.35 5.76 -0.11
C VAL A 29 -14.80 4.31 -0.24
N ILE A 30 -14.04 3.51 -0.98
CA ILE A 30 -14.24 2.07 -1.19
C ILE A 30 -12.98 1.34 -0.68
N GLY A 31 -13.18 0.34 0.15
CA GLY A 31 -12.12 -0.57 0.54
C GLY A 31 -12.05 -1.78 -0.40
N LEU A 32 -10.84 -2.24 -0.71
CA LEU A 32 -10.63 -3.55 -1.35
C LEU A 32 -9.86 -4.45 -0.39
N ALA A 33 -10.37 -5.66 -0.16
CA ALA A 33 -9.72 -6.66 0.69
C ALA A 33 -9.76 -8.03 0.03
N ARG A 34 -8.70 -8.84 0.18
CA ARG A 34 -8.67 -10.22 -0.31
C ARG A 34 -9.85 -11.02 0.24
N THR A 35 -10.16 -10.85 1.50
CA THR A 35 -11.34 -11.39 2.18
C THR A 35 -12.11 -10.22 2.80
N PRO A 36 -13.17 -9.70 2.16
CA PRO A 36 -13.92 -8.53 2.64
C PRO A 36 -14.39 -8.62 4.08
N GLY A 37 -14.83 -9.82 4.52
CA GLY A 37 -15.27 -10.05 5.90
C GLY A 37 -14.19 -9.91 6.98
N ASN A 38 -12.91 -9.83 6.59
CA ASN A 38 -11.78 -9.59 7.51
C ASN A 38 -11.40 -8.10 7.59
N ALA A 39 -12.05 -7.24 6.82
CA ALA A 39 -11.80 -5.82 6.90
C ALA A 39 -12.40 -5.23 8.21
N PRO A 40 -11.73 -4.26 8.84
CA PRO A 40 -12.30 -3.58 9.99
C PRO A 40 -13.58 -2.82 9.60
N GLU A 41 -14.46 -2.63 10.55
CA GLU A 41 -15.69 -1.85 10.35
C GLU A 41 -15.34 -0.35 10.23
N LEU A 42 -15.26 0.12 9.00
CA LEU A 42 -14.94 1.52 8.67
C LEU A 42 -16.17 2.33 8.24
N GLY A 43 -17.34 1.72 8.16
CA GLY A 43 -18.56 2.35 7.66
C GLY A 43 -18.52 2.64 6.14
N ILE A 44 -17.67 1.96 5.39
CA ILE A 44 -17.52 2.07 3.94
C ILE A 44 -17.87 0.76 3.22
N GLU A 45 -18.16 0.85 1.93
CA GLU A 45 -18.28 -0.34 1.08
C GLU A 45 -16.91 -1.06 0.98
N VAL A 46 -16.88 -2.37 1.25
CA VAL A 46 -15.69 -3.20 1.04
C VAL A 46 -15.98 -4.24 -0.03
N ARG A 47 -15.14 -4.25 -1.07
CA ARG A 47 -15.26 -5.13 -2.24
C ARG A 47 -14.15 -6.18 -2.27
N PRO A 48 -14.30 -7.29 -3.03
CA PRO A 48 -13.21 -8.24 -3.30
C PRO A 48 -11.98 -7.54 -3.90
N GLY A 49 -10.81 -7.82 -3.33
CA GLY A 49 -9.55 -7.15 -3.72
C GLY A 49 -8.35 -8.09 -3.64
N ASP A 50 -8.54 -9.35 -4.05
CA ASP A 50 -7.45 -10.30 -4.18
C ASP A 50 -6.63 -9.98 -5.43
N TYR A 51 -5.34 -9.73 -5.26
CA TYR A 51 -4.45 -9.36 -6.36
C TYR A 51 -4.19 -10.52 -7.35
N ASP A 52 -4.53 -11.75 -6.97
CA ASP A 52 -4.46 -12.92 -7.85
C ASP A 52 -5.76 -13.13 -8.65
N GLN A 53 -6.76 -12.25 -8.51
CA GLN A 53 -8.07 -12.36 -9.16
C GLN A 53 -8.36 -11.13 -10.05
N PRO A 54 -7.73 -11.02 -11.26
CA PRO A 54 -7.81 -9.82 -12.09
C PRO A 54 -9.23 -9.45 -12.53
N ASP A 55 -10.10 -10.43 -12.80
CA ASP A 55 -11.50 -10.15 -13.18
C ASP A 55 -12.33 -9.60 -12.01
N ALA A 56 -12.09 -10.11 -10.79
CA ALA A 56 -12.72 -9.58 -9.59
C ALA A 56 -12.23 -8.16 -9.30
N LEU A 57 -10.94 -7.89 -9.45
CA LEU A 57 -10.37 -6.55 -9.31
C LEU A 57 -10.99 -5.54 -10.29
N ARG A 58 -11.12 -5.92 -11.57
CA ARG A 58 -11.76 -5.06 -12.58
C ARG A 58 -13.19 -4.73 -12.19
N THR A 59 -13.96 -5.72 -11.75
CA THR A 59 -15.33 -5.52 -11.29
C THR A 59 -15.39 -4.62 -10.06
N SER A 60 -14.50 -4.84 -9.10
CA SER A 60 -14.44 -4.08 -7.85
C SER A 60 -14.00 -2.62 -8.04
N LEU A 61 -13.24 -2.33 -9.10
CA LEU A 61 -12.79 -0.98 -9.44
C LEU A 61 -13.79 -0.22 -10.33
N ALA A 62 -14.92 -0.81 -10.71
CA ALA A 62 -15.93 -0.10 -11.50
C ALA A 62 -16.43 1.16 -10.77
N GLY A 63 -16.38 2.30 -11.47
CA GLY A 63 -16.80 3.61 -10.97
C GLY A 63 -15.85 4.24 -9.96
N VAL A 64 -14.60 3.77 -9.87
CA VAL A 64 -13.52 4.37 -9.07
C VAL A 64 -12.77 5.38 -9.93
N ASP A 65 -12.56 6.58 -9.42
CA ASP A 65 -11.80 7.65 -10.11
C ASP A 65 -10.30 7.58 -9.78
N ALA A 66 -9.95 7.28 -8.52
CA ALA A 66 -8.56 7.19 -8.08
C ALA A 66 -8.33 6.05 -7.08
N LEU A 67 -7.16 5.43 -7.15
CA LEU A 67 -6.81 4.20 -6.42
C LEU A 67 -5.52 4.37 -5.63
N VAL A 68 -5.52 3.95 -4.35
CA VAL A 68 -4.27 3.64 -3.63
C VAL A 68 -3.98 2.15 -3.77
N LEU A 69 -2.89 1.82 -4.43
CA LEU A 69 -2.31 0.47 -4.45
C LEU A 69 -1.35 0.32 -3.26
N VAL A 70 -1.77 -0.39 -2.24
CA VAL A 70 -0.92 -0.77 -1.11
C VAL A 70 -0.08 -1.98 -1.50
N SER A 71 1.24 -1.89 -1.34
CA SER A 71 2.16 -2.97 -1.71
C SER A 71 1.80 -4.28 -1.00
N GLY A 72 1.72 -5.36 -1.78
CA GLY A 72 1.41 -6.70 -1.28
C GLY A 72 2.56 -7.31 -0.48
N MET A 73 2.25 -8.34 0.32
CA MET A 73 3.21 -9.08 1.16
C MET A 73 3.64 -10.42 0.54
N ALA A 74 3.29 -10.69 -0.71
CA ALA A 74 3.74 -11.89 -1.42
C ALA A 74 5.26 -11.89 -1.62
N LEU A 75 5.81 -13.04 -2.00
CA LEU A 75 7.21 -13.15 -2.41
C LEU A 75 7.49 -12.17 -3.56
N PRO A 76 8.72 -11.66 -3.69
CA PRO A 76 9.04 -10.62 -4.68
C PRO A 76 8.67 -10.98 -6.12
N GLU A 77 8.85 -12.23 -6.51
CA GLU A 77 8.48 -12.77 -7.82
C GLU A 77 6.98 -12.72 -8.09
N ASP A 78 6.17 -13.16 -7.14
CA ASP A 78 4.70 -13.17 -7.24
C ASP A 78 4.12 -11.75 -7.14
N ARG A 79 4.71 -10.92 -6.29
CA ARG A 79 4.28 -9.53 -6.05
C ARG A 79 4.22 -8.72 -7.33
N ILE A 80 5.20 -8.86 -8.22
CA ILE A 80 5.22 -8.13 -9.50
C ILE A 80 3.98 -8.48 -10.32
N GLY A 81 3.66 -9.78 -10.44
CA GLY A 81 2.47 -10.25 -11.14
C GLY A 81 1.18 -9.71 -10.51
N GLN A 82 1.07 -9.80 -9.19
CA GLN A 82 -0.07 -9.30 -8.43
C GLN A 82 -0.28 -7.79 -8.63
N HIS A 83 0.78 -6.99 -8.55
CA HIS A 83 0.66 -5.55 -8.75
C HIS A 83 0.28 -5.21 -10.20
N ARG A 84 0.80 -5.93 -11.21
CA ARG A 84 0.39 -5.79 -12.60
C ARG A 84 -1.10 -6.07 -12.78
N ASN A 85 -1.63 -7.10 -12.14
CA ASN A 85 -3.07 -7.39 -12.16
C ASN A 85 -3.91 -6.19 -11.67
N VAL A 86 -3.47 -5.53 -10.58
CA VAL A 86 -4.16 -4.34 -10.07
C VAL A 86 -4.04 -3.16 -11.04
N ILE A 87 -2.86 -2.91 -11.60
CA ILE A 87 -2.63 -1.82 -12.56
C ILE A 87 -3.50 -2.01 -13.81
N GLU A 88 -3.51 -3.21 -14.40
CA GLU A 88 -4.31 -3.49 -15.58
C GLU A 88 -5.82 -3.47 -15.29
N ALA A 89 -6.24 -3.95 -14.10
CA ALA A 89 -7.64 -3.83 -13.69
C ALA A 89 -8.06 -2.36 -13.52
N ALA A 90 -7.20 -1.51 -12.95
CA ALA A 90 -7.45 -0.07 -12.82
C ALA A 90 -7.60 0.61 -14.17
N LYS A 91 -6.72 0.32 -15.14
CA LYS A 91 -6.82 0.80 -16.53
C LYS A 91 -8.13 0.36 -17.18
N ALA A 92 -8.45 -0.93 -17.08
CA ALA A 92 -9.65 -1.50 -17.70
C ALA A 92 -10.95 -0.95 -17.08
N ALA A 93 -10.93 -0.56 -15.81
CA ALA A 93 -12.06 0.07 -15.12
C ALA A 93 -12.18 1.59 -15.36
N GLY A 94 -11.21 2.20 -16.03
CA GLY A 94 -11.20 3.64 -16.30
C GLY A 94 -10.78 4.51 -15.12
N VAL A 95 -10.03 3.94 -14.17
CA VAL A 95 -9.40 4.72 -13.08
C VAL A 95 -8.46 5.75 -13.70
N ALA A 96 -8.56 7.00 -13.27
CA ALA A 96 -7.72 8.08 -13.79
C ALA A 96 -6.35 8.16 -13.12
N LYS A 97 -6.27 7.87 -11.81
CA LYS A 97 -5.06 8.06 -11.01
C LYS A 97 -4.77 6.86 -10.13
N ILE A 98 -3.49 6.47 -10.04
CA ILE A 98 -2.98 5.46 -9.11
C ILE A 98 -1.93 6.06 -8.18
N VAL A 99 -2.06 5.83 -6.89
CA VAL A 99 -1.09 6.19 -5.86
C VAL A 99 -0.50 4.89 -5.30
N TYR A 100 0.82 4.76 -5.28
CA TYR A 100 1.46 3.50 -4.89
C TYR A 100 2.30 3.65 -3.62
N THR A 101 2.16 2.70 -2.71
CA THR A 101 2.98 2.61 -1.50
C THR A 101 4.23 1.76 -1.76
N SER A 102 5.26 2.39 -2.30
CA SER A 102 6.59 1.78 -2.50
C SER A 102 7.42 1.83 -1.21
N ILE A 103 8.67 1.44 -1.28
CA ILE A 103 9.60 1.48 -0.15
C ILE A 103 10.89 2.24 -0.49
N GLN A 104 11.55 2.79 0.53
CA GLN A 104 12.90 3.32 0.43
C GLN A 104 13.89 2.21 0.04
N GLY A 105 15.01 2.61 -0.51
CA GLY A 105 16.08 1.70 -0.94
C GLY A 105 16.72 2.19 -2.23
N PRO A 106 17.80 1.54 -2.64
CA PRO A 106 18.55 1.95 -3.84
C PRO A 106 17.72 1.76 -5.12
N GLU A 107 18.18 2.40 -6.18
CA GLU A 107 17.58 2.29 -7.52
C GLU A 107 17.80 0.90 -8.14
N VAL A 108 17.11 0.64 -9.25
CA VAL A 108 17.22 -0.60 -10.01
C VAL A 108 18.69 -0.89 -10.37
N GLY A 109 19.06 -2.15 -10.32
CA GLY A 109 20.41 -2.62 -10.69
C GLY A 109 21.39 -2.77 -9.53
N THR A 110 21.02 -2.36 -8.34
CA THR A 110 21.79 -2.70 -7.14
C THR A 110 21.36 -4.07 -6.62
N ALA A 111 22.28 -4.94 -6.25
CA ALA A 111 22.03 -6.29 -5.73
C ALA A 111 21.41 -6.28 -4.31
N PHE A 112 20.83 -5.19 -3.88
CA PHE A 112 20.30 -5.04 -2.55
C PHE A 112 19.03 -5.84 -2.35
N SER A 113 18.10 -5.77 -1.81
CA SER A 113 16.95 -6.61 -1.46
C SER A 113 16.04 -6.94 -2.67
N PRO A 114 15.67 -8.21 -2.92
CA PRO A 114 14.65 -8.59 -3.89
C PRO A 114 13.31 -7.87 -3.66
N VAL A 115 12.98 -7.55 -2.40
CA VAL A 115 11.79 -6.77 -2.05
C VAL A 115 11.89 -5.35 -2.63
N VAL A 116 13.04 -4.69 -2.52
CA VAL A 116 13.25 -3.36 -3.14
C VAL A 116 13.13 -3.46 -4.66
N GLN A 117 13.74 -4.46 -5.28
CA GLN A 117 13.69 -4.65 -6.74
C GLN A 117 12.26 -4.86 -7.24
N SER A 118 11.45 -5.67 -6.57
CA SER A 118 10.04 -5.87 -6.94
C SER A 118 9.21 -4.58 -6.83
N ASN A 119 9.49 -3.74 -5.83
CA ASN A 119 8.86 -2.42 -5.72
C ASN A 119 9.30 -1.48 -6.85
N ARG A 120 10.60 -1.48 -7.22
CA ARG A 120 11.09 -0.67 -8.35
C ARG A 120 10.47 -1.11 -9.68
N GLN A 121 10.29 -2.42 -9.89
CA GLN A 121 9.58 -2.91 -11.06
C GLN A 121 8.12 -2.41 -11.08
N THR A 122 7.42 -2.46 -9.95
CA THR A 122 6.06 -1.92 -9.86
C THR A 122 6.02 -0.41 -10.14
N GLU A 123 6.99 0.36 -9.62
CA GLU A 123 7.10 1.79 -9.95
C GLU A 123 7.26 2.02 -11.46
N ALA A 124 8.08 1.20 -12.13
CA ALA A 124 8.27 1.27 -13.58
C ALA A 124 6.98 0.92 -14.34
N ASP A 125 6.29 -0.15 -13.95
CA ASP A 125 5.04 -0.58 -14.54
C ASP A 125 3.94 0.51 -14.38
N ILE A 126 3.86 1.17 -13.23
CA ILE A 126 2.94 2.29 -12.98
C ILE A 126 3.26 3.48 -13.89
N ARG A 127 4.53 3.89 -13.99
CA ARG A 127 4.94 5.01 -14.87
C ARG A 127 4.64 4.72 -16.34
N ALA A 128 4.69 3.47 -16.74
CA ALA A 128 4.38 3.03 -18.12
C ALA A 128 2.88 2.78 -18.36
N SER A 129 2.03 2.82 -17.34
CA SER A 129 0.62 2.44 -17.42
C SER A 129 -0.25 3.39 -18.23
N GLY A 130 0.15 4.66 -18.34
CA GLY A 130 -0.67 5.73 -18.92
C GLY A 130 -1.67 6.36 -17.95
N LEU A 131 -1.74 5.90 -16.71
CA LEU A 131 -2.53 6.54 -15.65
C LEU A 131 -1.75 7.74 -15.08
N ASP A 132 -2.46 8.72 -14.53
CA ASP A 132 -1.84 9.67 -13.61
C ASP A 132 -1.33 8.92 -12.38
N TRP A 133 -0.19 9.32 -11.84
CA TRP A 133 0.39 8.58 -10.73
C TRP A 133 1.09 9.45 -9.69
N ALA A 134 1.13 8.91 -8.46
CA ALA A 134 2.05 9.35 -7.42
C ALA A 134 2.64 8.12 -6.72
N ILE A 135 3.91 8.19 -6.31
CA ILE A 135 4.63 7.07 -5.67
C ILE A 135 5.26 7.57 -4.39
N GLY A 136 4.82 7.02 -3.26
CA GLY A 136 5.46 7.22 -1.97
C GLY A 136 6.44 6.09 -1.68
N ARG A 137 7.68 6.41 -1.29
CA ARG A 137 8.68 5.42 -0.85
C ARG A 137 8.75 5.42 0.67
N ASN A 138 8.04 4.49 1.30
CA ASN A 138 7.94 4.38 2.74
C ASN A 138 9.32 4.03 3.36
N GLY A 139 9.65 4.70 4.45
CA GLY A 139 10.72 4.30 5.34
C GLY A 139 10.30 3.13 6.25
N ILE A 140 11.08 2.90 7.30
CA ILE A 140 10.78 1.89 8.31
C ILE A 140 9.67 2.43 9.23
N TYR A 141 8.67 1.60 9.52
CA TYR A 141 7.62 1.91 10.49
C TYR A 141 8.14 1.77 11.91
N ILE A 142 7.77 2.72 12.78
CA ILE A 142 8.14 2.68 14.20
C ILE A 142 7.31 1.65 14.99
N GLU A 143 6.09 1.35 14.55
CA GLU A 143 5.14 0.53 15.30
C GLU A 143 5.68 -0.86 15.65
N PRO A 144 6.37 -1.62 14.77
CA PRO A 144 6.93 -2.91 15.14
C PRO A 144 7.93 -2.80 16.30
N ASP A 145 8.78 -1.77 16.35
CA ASP A 145 9.73 -1.58 17.44
C ASP A 145 9.03 -1.22 18.75
N VAL A 146 7.94 -0.43 18.67
CA VAL A 146 7.11 -0.12 19.85
C VAL A 146 6.39 -1.38 20.36
N GLU A 147 5.89 -2.24 19.46
CA GLU A 147 5.27 -3.52 19.82
C GLU A 147 6.26 -4.46 20.54
N TYR A 148 7.55 -4.40 20.21
CA TYR A 148 8.61 -5.21 20.84
C TYR A 148 9.27 -4.57 22.07
N ILE A 149 8.85 -3.38 22.52
CA ILE A 149 9.52 -2.60 23.57
C ILE A 149 9.72 -3.39 24.88
N ASP A 150 8.74 -4.18 25.29
CA ASP A 150 8.84 -4.97 26.53
C ASP A 150 9.82 -6.14 26.37
N SER A 151 9.95 -6.72 25.19
CA SER A 151 10.97 -7.72 24.87
C SER A 151 12.38 -7.10 24.94
N TYR A 152 12.55 -5.91 24.40
CA TYR A 152 13.83 -5.18 24.47
C TYR A 152 14.21 -4.85 25.93
N ARG A 153 13.23 -4.38 26.72
CA ARG A 153 13.43 -4.12 28.14
C ARG A 153 13.84 -5.37 28.91
N ALA A 154 13.19 -6.50 28.67
CA ALA A 154 13.50 -7.76 29.32
C ALA A 154 14.91 -8.27 28.99
N LYS A 155 15.39 -8.06 27.76
CA LYS A 155 16.72 -8.44 27.29
C LYS A 155 17.80 -7.45 27.68
N GLY A 156 17.44 -6.20 27.97
CA GLY A 156 18.39 -5.11 28.26
C GLY A 156 19.14 -4.60 27.01
N GLU A 157 18.70 -5.02 25.81
CA GLU A 157 19.35 -4.65 24.56
C GLU A 157 18.37 -4.55 23.38
N ILE A 158 18.74 -3.78 22.37
CA ILE A 158 18.13 -3.78 21.03
C ILE A 158 19.21 -4.21 20.06
N ALA A 159 19.14 -5.45 19.58
CA ALA A 159 20.09 -5.97 18.58
C ALA A 159 19.52 -5.76 17.17
N ASN A 160 20.27 -5.08 16.31
CA ASN A 160 19.97 -4.90 14.91
C ASN A 160 21.23 -4.88 14.06
N SER A 161 21.09 -4.89 12.74
CA SER A 161 22.20 -4.90 11.78
C SER A 161 22.55 -3.51 11.23
N ALA A 162 22.07 -2.42 11.86
CA ALA A 162 22.26 -1.06 11.35
C ALA A 162 23.66 -0.51 11.56
N GLY A 163 24.49 -1.09 12.44
CA GLY A 163 25.78 -0.54 12.80
C GLY A 163 25.62 0.90 13.32
N ASP A 164 26.39 1.83 12.76
CA ASP A 164 26.29 3.27 13.07
C ASP A 164 25.25 4.00 12.18
N GLY A 165 24.47 3.29 11.41
CA GLY A 165 23.43 3.85 10.52
C GLY A 165 22.32 4.52 11.31
N LYS A 166 21.82 5.65 10.79
CA LYS A 166 20.64 6.33 11.33
C LYS A 166 19.39 5.84 10.63
N CYS A 167 18.32 5.64 11.38
CA CYS A 167 17.01 5.28 10.84
C CYS A 167 16.06 6.49 10.90
N GLY A 168 15.44 6.81 9.77
CA GLY A 168 14.34 7.78 9.70
C GLY A 168 13.01 7.03 9.84
N TYR A 169 12.55 6.84 11.07
CA TYR A 169 11.25 6.23 11.31
C TYR A 169 10.09 7.12 10.88
N THR A 170 9.03 6.51 10.39
CA THR A 170 7.72 7.13 10.17
C THR A 170 6.64 6.26 10.79
N THR A 171 5.53 6.86 11.18
CA THR A 171 4.36 6.12 11.62
C THR A 171 3.46 5.78 10.42
N ARG A 172 2.68 4.71 10.53
CA ARG A 172 1.65 4.39 9.52
C ARG A 172 0.63 5.50 9.40
N SER A 173 0.33 6.20 10.51
CA SER A 173 -0.61 7.33 10.53
C SER A 173 -0.09 8.52 9.71
N GLU A 174 1.19 8.91 9.86
CA GLU A 174 1.80 9.97 9.05
C GLU A 174 1.79 9.62 7.57
N LEU A 175 2.17 8.38 7.23
CA LEU A 175 2.11 7.90 5.85
C LEU A 175 0.68 7.90 5.30
N ALA A 176 -0.31 7.49 6.10
CA ALA A 176 -1.71 7.49 5.70
C ALA A 176 -2.21 8.91 5.37
N HIS A 177 -1.81 9.91 6.17
CA HIS A 177 -2.09 11.32 5.86
C HIS A 177 -1.48 11.73 4.51
N ALA A 178 -0.22 11.37 4.27
CA ALA A 178 0.46 11.68 3.01
C ALA A 178 -0.26 11.03 1.81
N TYR A 179 -0.57 9.73 1.90
CA TYR A 179 -1.27 9.01 0.82
C TYR A 179 -2.68 9.55 0.55
N ALA A 180 -3.43 9.88 1.59
CA ALA A 180 -4.74 10.52 1.44
C ALA A 180 -4.66 11.93 0.81
N ALA A 181 -3.54 12.61 0.94
CA ALA A 181 -3.32 13.92 0.33
C ALA A 181 -2.84 13.82 -1.13
N LEU A 182 -2.30 12.67 -1.55
CA LEU A 182 -1.83 12.42 -2.91
C LEU A 182 -2.96 12.01 -3.86
N LEU A 183 -4.14 11.59 -3.37
CA LEU A 183 -5.34 11.33 -4.16
C LEU A 183 -6.09 12.62 -4.49
#